data_e29fe2f824d68d858be327f5ef1bc77c
#
_entry.id   e29fe2f824d68d858be327f5ef1bc77c
#
_cell.length_a   1.000
_cell.length_b   1.000
_cell.length_c   1.000
_cell.angle_alpha   90.00
_cell.angle_beta   90.00
_cell.angle_gamma   90.00
#
_symmetry.space_group_name_H-M   'P 1'
#
loop_
_entity.id
_entity.type
_entity.pdbx_description
1 polymer ?
#
loop_
_entity_poly.entity_id
_entity_poly.type
_entity_poly.pdbx_seq_one_letter_code
_entity_poly.pdbx_strand_id
1 'polypeptide(L)'
;MTVKNEVQLITYPDSLGGNLGTLDHVLQTHFAGLFGGGIHILPPFPSSGDRGFAPVTYFDIAPEFGTWEDVRRIGKKSPVLLDLMVNHLSAESIYFRDYLKNGRTSEYADLFIPARKIWPDGDPPRDEIEQLFLRRREPFSDFTIGETGETVRVWTTFGKTTPSGQIDIDVNSESARRLLTEFMTKFAENGVSVVRLDAVGFVTKKRGTTCFFVEPEIYRFLEWIAGLANALGIEVLPEVHADYATQFKLAERGYWIYDFILPYMVLDALLSRTGKRLREYLAMRPPRQFTMLDCHDGVPIIPDLNGLYRSEDARKVVDICLQRGANLSPVFSPRHKGPDGFDVHQIRGAFYSLLDRNDDAYLAARAIQFFTPGVPQVYYVGLLAGGNDPSAAERTGDGREINRHNYSIDEVERELQRPVVQRLLGLIRFRNEYDAFDGAFQIRDSEDSVLDLSWERGRSQCRLRVDFRTDKAMIRYADDDGKPVDLPV
;
A
#
# COMPACT_ATOMS: atom_id res chain seq x y z
N MET A 1 20.60 -6.11 1.72
CA MET A 1 20.60 -4.85 0.95
C MET A 1 19.99 -3.75 1.82
N THR A 2 20.51 -2.55 1.75
CA THR A 2 19.91 -1.44 2.49
C THR A 2 18.88 -0.75 1.59
N VAL A 3 17.68 -0.53 2.09
CA VAL A 3 16.66 0.28 1.41
C VAL A 3 17.24 1.69 1.19
N LYS A 4 17.23 2.16 -0.05
CA LYS A 4 17.77 3.49 -0.37
C LYS A 4 16.79 4.59 0.00
N ASN A 5 17.32 5.70 0.53
CA ASN A 5 16.53 6.89 0.87
C ASN A 5 16.26 7.77 -0.39
N GLU A 6 15.72 7.18 -1.42
CA GLU A 6 15.35 7.81 -2.67
C GLU A 6 13.91 7.47 -3.04
N VAL A 7 13.29 8.26 -3.91
CA VAL A 7 11.90 8.06 -4.32
C VAL A 7 11.72 6.73 -5.05
N GLN A 8 10.63 6.03 -4.73
CA GLN A 8 10.18 4.80 -5.38
C GLN A 8 8.92 5.05 -6.21
N LEU A 9 8.75 4.29 -7.29
CA LEU A 9 7.52 4.23 -8.06
C LEU A 9 6.69 3.03 -7.64
N ILE A 10 5.37 3.20 -7.46
CA ILE A 10 4.40 2.11 -7.38
C ILE A 10 3.63 2.07 -8.69
N THR A 11 3.60 0.92 -9.37
CA THR A 11 2.87 0.74 -10.63
C THR A 11 2.40 -0.69 -10.82
N TYR A 12 1.31 -0.89 -11.56
CA TYR A 12 1.00 -2.21 -12.09
C TYR A 12 1.89 -2.53 -13.30
N PRO A 13 2.03 -3.79 -13.68
CA PRO A 13 2.85 -4.19 -14.83
C PRO A 13 2.34 -3.63 -16.16
N ASP A 14 1.02 -3.33 -16.22
CA ASP A 14 0.32 -2.85 -17.42
C ASP A 14 -0.01 -1.35 -17.41
N SER A 15 0.27 -0.63 -16.32
CA SER A 15 -0.24 0.72 -16.14
C SER A 15 0.48 1.82 -16.91
N LEU A 16 1.71 1.57 -17.35
CA LEU A 16 2.51 2.50 -18.13
C LEU A 16 2.99 1.81 -19.42
N GLY A 17 2.11 1.71 -20.40
CA GLY A 17 2.39 1.14 -21.71
C GLY A 17 1.90 -0.29 -21.95
N GLY A 18 1.28 -0.96 -20.95
CA GLY A 18 0.54 -2.21 -21.17
C GLY A 18 1.23 -3.52 -20.74
N ASN A 19 2.55 -3.55 -20.50
CA ASN A 19 3.27 -4.71 -19.98
C ASN A 19 4.65 -4.33 -19.41
N LEU A 20 5.37 -5.30 -18.80
CA LEU A 20 6.70 -5.08 -18.20
C LEU A 20 7.76 -4.62 -19.21
N GLY A 21 7.68 -5.09 -20.46
CA GLY A 21 8.62 -4.67 -21.50
C GLY A 21 8.46 -3.19 -21.86
N THR A 22 7.22 -2.74 -22.03
CA THR A 22 6.91 -1.32 -22.27
C THR A 22 7.10 -0.47 -21.04
N LEU A 23 6.82 -1.00 -19.84
CA LEU A 23 7.15 -0.32 -18.57
C LEU A 23 8.67 -0.04 -18.48
N ASP A 24 9.53 -1.04 -18.74
CA ASP A 24 10.98 -0.82 -18.77
C ASP A 24 11.38 0.25 -19.80
N HIS A 25 10.78 0.23 -20.99
CA HIS A 25 11.01 1.25 -22.00
C HIS A 25 10.63 2.65 -21.50
N VAL A 26 9.45 2.82 -20.94
CA VAL A 26 8.97 4.11 -20.37
C VAL A 26 9.90 4.59 -19.25
N LEU A 27 10.32 3.67 -18.35
CA LEU A 27 11.25 4.01 -17.26
C LEU A 27 12.60 4.49 -17.81
N GLN A 28 13.13 3.90 -18.88
CA GLN A 28 14.41 4.29 -19.45
C GLN A 28 14.32 5.57 -20.29
N THR A 29 13.23 5.77 -20.99
CA THR A 29 13.07 6.91 -21.92
C THR A 29 12.67 8.18 -21.18
N HIS A 30 11.77 8.09 -20.22
CA HIS A 30 11.16 9.28 -19.61
C HIS A 30 11.55 9.49 -18.14
N PHE A 31 11.93 8.42 -17.43
CA PHE A 31 12.18 8.44 -15.98
C PHE A 31 13.56 7.90 -15.59
N ALA A 32 14.54 7.91 -16.52
CA ALA A 32 15.88 7.39 -16.24
C ALA A 32 16.49 8.03 -14.98
N GLY A 33 16.92 7.19 -14.04
CA GLY A 33 17.52 7.61 -12.77
C GLY A 33 16.56 8.23 -11.74
N LEU A 34 15.28 8.40 -12.07
CA LEU A 34 14.34 9.11 -11.19
C LEU A 34 13.87 8.25 -9.99
N PHE A 35 13.86 6.94 -10.11
CA PHE A 35 13.38 6.01 -9.07
C PHE A 35 14.52 5.13 -8.57
N GLY A 36 15.58 5.77 -8.05
CA GLY A 36 16.72 5.05 -7.48
C GLY A 36 16.38 4.29 -6.20
N GLY A 37 15.31 4.68 -5.49
CA GLY A 37 14.78 3.95 -4.34
C GLY A 37 14.13 2.63 -4.70
N GLY A 38 13.65 2.46 -5.96
CA GLY A 38 13.11 1.21 -6.48
C GLY A 38 11.80 1.35 -7.24
N ILE A 39 11.39 0.24 -7.85
CA ILE A 39 10.12 0.08 -8.56
C ILE A 39 9.30 -0.99 -7.84
N HIS A 40 8.20 -0.59 -7.21
CA HIS A 40 7.21 -1.51 -6.67
C HIS A 40 6.25 -1.91 -7.80
N ILE A 41 6.43 -3.09 -8.33
CA ILE A 41 5.54 -3.68 -9.34
C ILE A 41 4.46 -4.43 -8.58
N LEU A 42 3.25 -3.91 -8.61
CA LEU A 42 2.06 -4.57 -8.06
C LEU A 42 1.84 -5.91 -8.78
N PRO A 43 1.15 -6.89 -8.16
CA PRO A 43 1.29 -8.31 -8.51
C PRO A 43 1.21 -8.62 -10.01
N PRO A 44 2.32 -9.05 -10.64
CA PRO A 44 2.37 -9.37 -12.08
C PRO A 44 2.08 -10.86 -12.35
N PHE A 45 1.57 -11.59 -11.37
CA PHE A 45 1.38 -13.03 -11.41
C PHE A 45 0.04 -13.42 -12.04
N PRO A 46 -0.09 -14.68 -12.58
CA PRO A 46 -1.39 -15.25 -12.92
C PRO A 46 -2.36 -15.14 -11.74
N SER A 47 -3.51 -14.52 -11.98
CA SER A 47 -4.48 -14.20 -10.92
C SER A 47 -5.91 -14.40 -11.41
N SER A 48 -6.78 -14.87 -10.52
CA SER A 48 -8.21 -15.01 -10.81
C SER A 48 -9.01 -13.74 -10.50
N GLY A 49 -8.37 -12.65 -10.05
CA GLY A 49 -9.07 -11.41 -9.75
C GLY A 49 -8.27 -10.39 -8.96
N ASP A 50 -8.94 -9.30 -8.64
CA ASP A 50 -8.42 -8.18 -7.83
C ASP A 50 -7.10 -7.59 -8.37
N ARG A 51 -6.95 -7.53 -9.70
CA ARG A 51 -5.75 -7.02 -10.39
C ARG A 51 -4.44 -7.61 -9.84
N GLY A 52 -4.39 -8.95 -9.69
CA GLY A 52 -3.20 -9.66 -9.24
C GLY A 52 -3.24 -10.12 -7.78
N PHE A 53 -4.11 -9.55 -6.93
CA PHE A 53 -4.20 -9.89 -5.51
C PHE A 53 -4.97 -11.18 -5.19
N ALA A 54 -5.35 -11.98 -6.20
CA ALA A 54 -5.84 -13.34 -6.07
C ALA A 54 -4.91 -14.31 -6.83
N PRO A 55 -3.64 -14.50 -6.39
CA PRO A 55 -2.61 -15.20 -7.16
C PRO A 55 -2.93 -16.69 -7.29
N VAL A 56 -2.81 -17.20 -8.52
CA VAL A 56 -2.89 -18.62 -8.82
C VAL A 56 -1.55 -19.30 -8.54
N THR A 57 -0.45 -18.61 -8.86
CA THR A 57 0.92 -19.05 -8.63
C THR A 57 1.85 -17.84 -8.51
N TYR A 58 3.05 -18.05 -7.94
CA TYR A 58 4.15 -17.09 -7.92
C TYR A 58 5.36 -17.56 -8.74
N PHE A 59 5.25 -18.73 -9.38
CA PHE A 59 6.36 -19.27 -10.16
C PHE A 59 6.48 -18.62 -11.54
N ASP A 60 5.37 -18.08 -12.05
CA ASP A 60 5.28 -17.47 -13.37
C ASP A 60 4.80 -16.02 -13.30
N ILE A 61 5.22 -15.22 -14.27
CA ILE A 61 4.59 -13.94 -14.59
C ILE A 61 3.41 -14.23 -15.51
N ALA A 62 2.30 -13.50 -15.34
CA ALA A 62 1.16 -13.64 -16.25
C ALA A 62 1.58 -13.32 -17.69
N PRO A 63 1.21 -14.18 -18.66
CA PRO A 63 1.71 -14.06 -20.04
C PRO A 63 1.45 -12.71 -20.70
N GLU A 64 0.35 -12.06 -20.35
CA GLU A 64 -0.01 -10.71 -20.82
C GLU A 64 0.93 -9.62 -20.31
N PHE A 65 1.59 -9.84 -19.16
CA PHE A 65 2.52 -8.87 -18.58
C PHE A 65 3.97 -9.10 -18.95
N GLY A 66 4.35 -10.29 -19.39
CA GLY A 66 5.72 -10.60 -19.78
C GLY A 66 6.33 -11.79 -19.06
N THR A 67 7.57 -11.67 -18.62
CA THR A 67 8.35 -12.76 -18.05
C THR A 67 9.20 -12.32 -16.84
N TRP A 68 9.74 -13.29 -16.10
CA TRP A 68 10.73 -13.03 -15.05
C TRP A 68 12.01 -12.35 -15.60
N GLU A 69 12.35 -12.53 -16.88
CA GLU A 69 13.48 -11.81 -17.50
C GLU A 69 13.21 -10.30 -17.56
N ASP A 70 11.96 -9.89 -17.81
CA ASP A 70 11.57 -8.48 -17.79
C ASP A 70 11.71 -7.89 -16.39
N VAL A 71 11.29 -8.61 -15.35
CA VAL A 71 11.49 -8.21 -13.95
C VAL A 71 12.99 -8.07 -13.64
N ARG A 72 13.81 -9.06 -14.03
CA ARG A 72 15.28 -8.99 -13.84
C ARG A 72 15.90 -7.81 -14.59
N ARG A 73 15.40 -7.49 -15.79
CA ARG A 73 15.92 -6.35 -16.58
C ARG A 73 15.66 -5.01 -15.88
N ILE A 74 14.47 -4.81 -15.31
CA ILE A 74 14.16 -3.66 -14.46
C ILE A 74 15.06 -3.68 -13.22
N GLY A 75 15.21 -4.83 -12.57
CA GLY A 75 16.00 -5.04 -11.37
C GLY A 75 17.50 -4.74 -11.50
N LYS A 76 18.05 -4.81 -12.72
CA LYS A 76 19.44 -4.41 -13.02
C LYS A 76 19.66 -2.89 -12.89
N LYS A 77 18.60 -2.09 -12.95
CA LYS A 77 18.66 -0.62 -12.99
C LYS A 77 18.11 0.04 -11.72
N SER A 78 17.08 -0.55 -11.13
CA SER A 78 16.44 -0.07 -9.89
C SER A 78 16.05 -1.26 -9.02
N PRO A 79 16.13 -1.16 -7.69
CA PRO A 79 15.63 -2.21 -6.81
C PRO A 79 14.17 -2.55 -7.13
N VAL A 80 13.82 -3.84 -7.21
CA VAL A 80 12.44 -4.27 -7.46
C VAL A 80 11.78 -4.67 -6.15
N LEU A 81 10.54 -4.17 -5.96
CA LEU A 81 9.63 -4.61 -4.91
C LEU A 81 8.49 -5.40 -5.54
N LEU A 82 8.11 -6.52 -4.92
CA LEU A 82 6.93 -7.31 -5.30
C LEU A 82 6.06 -7.61 -4.08
N ASP A 83 4.78 -7.90 -4.33
CA ASP A 83 3.84 -8.34 -3.31
C ASP A 83 3.87 -9.86 -3.12
N LEU A 84 3.78 -10.30 -1.87
CA LEU A 84 3.48 -11.68 -1.49
C LEU A 84 2.23 -11.68 -0.62
N MET A 85 1.12 -12.20 -1.14
CA MET A 85 -0.12 -12.40 -0.38
C MET A 85 0.09 -13.57 0.59
N VAL A 86 0.41 -13.22 1.85
CA VAL A 86 0.72 -14.23 2.88
C VAL A 86 -0.53 -14.76 3.58
N ASN A 87 -1.68 -14.10 3.41
CA ASN A 87 -2.94 -14.53 4.02
C ASN A 87 -3.74 -15.48 3.14
N HIS A 88 -3.65 -15.40 1.80
CA HIS A 88 -4.55 -16.12 0.90
C HIS A 88 -3.93 -16.45 -0.46
N LEU A 89 -4.55 -17.41 -1.14
CA LEU A 89 -4.28 -17.78 -2.53
C LEU A 89 -5.60 -17.78 -3.32
N SER A 90 -5.50 -17.83 -4.66
CA SER A 90 -6.67 -18.00 -5.52
C SER A 90 -7.38 -19.34 -5.28
N ALA A 91 -8.71 -19.32 -5.36
CA ALA A 91 -9.50 -20.53 -5.48
C ALA A 91 -9.16 -21.37 -6.74
N GLU A 92 -8.53 -20.74 -7.73
CA GLU A 92 -8.07 -21.41 -8.96
C GLU A 92 -6.65 -21.95 -8.85
N SER A 93 -5.96 -21.76 -7.73
CA SER A 93 -4.63 -22.31 -7.50
C SER A 93 -4.63 -23.84 -7.60
N ILE A 94 -3.52 -24.41 -8.05
CA ILE A 94 -3.38 -25.87 -8.11
C ILE A 94 -3.54 -26.51 -6.72
N TYR A 95 -3.15 -25.80 -5.68
CA TYR A 95 -3.22 -26.24 -4.28
C TYR A 95 -4.67 -26.38 -3.81
N PHE A 96 -5.52 -25.39 -4.08
CA PHE A 96 -6.93 -25.44 -3.67
C PHE A 96 -7.73 -26.38 -4.53
N ARG A 97 -7.45 -26.46 -5.84
CA ARG A 97 -8.07 -27.43 -6.74
C ARG A 97 -7.75 -28.87 -6.32
N ASP A 98 -6.50 -29.14 -5.92
CA ASP A 98 -6.13 -30.47 -5.38
C ASP A 98 -6.87 -30.76 -4.07
N TYR A 99 -6.94 -29.79 -3.16
CA TYR A 99 -7.71 -29.92 -1.94
C TYR A 99 -9.20 -30.20 -2.19
N LEU A 100 -9.81 -29.48 -3.14
CA LEU A 100 -11.22 -29.75 -3.51
C LEU A 100 -11.41 -31.12 -4.17
N LYS A 101 -10.44 -31.61 -4.91
CA LYS A 101 -10.51 -32.94 -5.53
C LYS A 101 -10.36 -34.06 -4.50
N ASN A 102 -9.35 -33.99 -3.65
CA ASN A 102 -8.85 -35.10 -2.81
C ASN A 102 -9.22 -34.95 -1.33
N GLY A 103 -9.77 -33.80 -0.91
CA GLY A 103 -10.18 -33.54 0.48
C GLY A 103 -9.04 -33.74 1.48
N ARG A 104 -9.27 -34.60 2.47
CA ARG A 104 -8.30 -34.87 3.55
C ARG A 104 -7.06 -35.65 3.09
N THR A 105 -7.12 -36.30 1.93
CA THR A 105 -5.99 -37.03 1.34
C THR A 105 -5.09 -36.16 0.47
N SER A 106 -5.48 -34.91 0.21
CA SER A 106 -4.67 -33.95 -0.48
C SER A 106 -3.36 -33.67 0.29
N GLU A 107 -2.26 -33.51 -0.42
CA GLU A 107 -1.00 -33.03 0.16
C GLU A 107 -1.08 -31.59 0.68
N TYR A 108 -2.14 -30.85 0.30
CA TYR A 108 -2.42 -29.48 0.75
C TYR A 108 -3.58 -29.41 1.76
N ALA A 109 -3.98 -30.54 2.37
CA ALA A 109 -5.10 -30.57 3.29
C ALA A 109 -4.90 -29.69 4.55
N ASP A 110 -3.67 -29.49 4.98
CA ASP A 110 -3.32 -28.64 6.12
C ASP A 110 -3.18 -27.16 5.75
N LEU A 111 -3.04 -26.85 4.43
CA LEU A 111 -2.82 -25.50 3.92
C LEU A 111 -3.99 -24.55 4.16
N PHE A 112 -5.22 -25.06 4.03
CA PHE A 112 -6.42 -24.23 4.12
C PHE A 112 -7.06 -24.30 5.52
N ILE A 113 -7.96 -23.35 5.81
CA ILE A 113 -8.57 -23.20 7.14
C ILE A 113 -10.08 -23.51 7.05
N PRO A 114 -10.50 -24.78 7.18
CA PRO A 114 -11.91 -25.10 7.38
C PRO A 114 -12.42 -24.44 8.67
N ALA A 115 -13.65 -23.94 8.67
CA ALA A 115 -14.23 -23.28 9.85
C ALA A 115 -14.19 -24.19 11.08
N ARG A 116 -14.40 -25.51 10.90
CA ARG A 116 -14.31 -26.53 11.98
C ARG A 116 -12.91 -26.66 12.62
N LYS A 117 -11.86 -26.15 11.99
CA LYS A 117 -10.51 -26.09 12.60
C LYS A 117 -10.47 -25.13 13.78
N ILE A 118 -11.26 -24.07 13.73
CA ILE A 118 -11.37 -23.03 14.76
C ILE A 118 -12.57 -23.29 15.68
N TRP A 119 -13.69 -23.80 15.09
CA TRP A 119 -14.92 -24.15 15.80
C TRP A 119 -15.25 -25.64 15.59
N PRO A 120 -14.63 -26.54 16.38
CA PRO A 120 -14.79 -28.01 16.20
C PRO A 120 -16.24 -28.48 16.40
N ASP A 121 -17.02 -27.75 17.21
CA ASP A 121 -18.39 -28.13 17.61
C ASP A 121 -19.45 -27.71 16.59
N GLY A 122 -19.06 -27.08 15.48
CA GLY A 122 -20.01 -26.67 14.43
C GLY A 122 -19.70 -25.32 13.81
N ASP A 123 -20.76 -24.63 13.40
CA ASP A 123 -20.64 -23.29 12.84
C ASP A 123 -20.28 -22.25 13.92
N PRO A 124 -19.50 -21.22 13.56
CA PRO A 124 -19.16 -20.16 14.49
C PRO A 124 -20.42 -19.44 15.00
N PRO A 125 -20.52 -19.19 16.33
CA PRO A 125 -21.59 -18.39 16.90
C PRO A 125 -21.62 -16.97 16.30
N ARG A 126 -22.82 -16.41 16.15
CA ARG A 126 -22.99 -15.10 15.52
C ARG A 126 -22.23 -13.99 16.23
N ASP A 127 -22.21 -14.00 17.55
CA ASP A 127 -21.48 -13.03 18.37
C ASP A 127 -19.95 -13.12 18.19
N GLU A 128 -19.42 -14.32 17.93
CA GLU A 128 -18.00 -14.52 17.58
C GLU A 128 -17.69 -14.02 16.18
N ILE A 129 -18.60 -14.20 15.20
CA ILE A 129 -18.44 -13.61 13.85
C ILE A 129 -18.46 -12.08 13.93
N GLU A 130 -19.33 -11.48 14.74
CA GLU A 130 -19.41 -10.03 14.93
C GLU A 130 -18.15 -9.43 15.58
N GLN A 131 -17.34 -10.24 16.27
CA GLN A 131 -16.03 -9.81 16.80
C GLN A 131 -14.96 -9.69 15.72
N LEU A 132 -15.08 -10.42 14.62
CA LEU A 132 -14.07 -10.47 13.56
C LEU A 132 -13.90 -9.10 12.89
N PHE A 133 -12.68 -8.76 12.53
CA PHE A 133 -12.41 -7.62 11.68
C PHE A 133 -12.68 -8.00 10.21
N LEU A 134 -13.94 -7.86 9.80
CA LEU A 134 -14.43 -8.34 8.50
C LEU A 134 -13.98 -7.42 7.35
N ARG A 135 -13.46 -8.03 6.28
CA ARG A 135 -13.17 -7.37 4.99
C ARG A 135 -14.24 -7.65 3.94
N ARG A 136 -15.17 -8.56 4.24
CA ARG A 136 -16.38 -8.89 3.48
C ARG A 136 -17.50 -9.29 4.47
N ARG A 137 -18.74 -9.32 3.98
CA ARG A 137 -19.91 -9.63 4.85
C ARG A 137 -19.83 -11.03 5.44
N GLU A 138 -19.45 -12.02 4.61
CA GLU A 138 -19.37 -13.43 5.00
C GLU A 138 -17.92 -13.89 4.99
N PRO A 139 -17.30 -14.14 6.17
CA PRO A 139 -15.87 -14.51 6.24
C PRO A 139 -15.59 -15.95 5.83
N PHE A 140 -16.59 -16.69 5.39
CA PHE A 140 -16.48 -18.08 4.95
C PHE A 140 -17.12 -18.27 3.59
N SER A 141 -16.69 -19.32 2.89
CA SER A 141 -17.33 -19.81 1.67
C SER A 141 -17.45 -21.34 1.70
N ASP A 142 -18.54 -21.86 1.17
CA ASP A 142 -18.82 -23.28 1.11
C ASP A 142 -18.36 -23.86 -0.24
N PHE A 143 -17.64 -24.97 -0.19
CA PHE A 143 -17.13 -25.70 -1.36
C PHE A 143 -17.43 -27.19 -1.24
N THR A 144 -17.52 -27.89 -2.37
CA THR A 144 -17.76 -29.34 -2.41
C THR A 144 -16.49 -30.09 -2.69
N ILE A 145 -16.16 -31.09 -1.86
CA ILE A 145 -15.05 -32.01 -2.05
C ILE A 145 -15.46 -33.08 -3.08
N GLY A 146 -14.71 -33.18 -4.18
CA GLY A 146 -15.07 -34.01 -5.33
C GLY A 146 -15.19 -35.50 -5.03
N GLU A 147 -14.29 -36.06 -4.20
CA GLU A 147 -14.30 -37.51 -3.88
C GLU A 147 -15.49 -37.92 -2.99
N THR A 148 -15.86 -37.08 -2.05
CA THR A 148 -16.84 -37.45 -1.02
C THR A 148 -18.20 -36.79 -1.22
N GLY A 149 -18.29 -35.71 -2.01
CA GLY A 149 -19.48 -34.87 -2.09
C GLY A 149 -19.73 -34.05 -0.82
N GLU A 150 -18.81 -34.09 0.17
CA GLU A 150 -18.91 -33.33 1.42
C GLU A 150 -18.78 -31.84 1.15
N THR A 151 -19.65 -31.04 1.78
CA THR A 151 -19.48 -29.58 1.78
C THR A 151 -18.52 -29.18 2.89
N VAL A 152 -17.45 -28.44 2.52
CA VAL A 152 -16.51 -27.85 3.46
C VAL A 152 -16.66 -26.34 3.46
N ARG A 153 -16.81 -25.76 4.65
CA ARG A 153 -16.82 -24.30 4.87
C ARG A 153 -15.41 -23.84 5.17
N VAL A 154 -14.83 -23.00 4.28
CA VAL A 154 -13.44 -22.56 4.36
C VAL A 154 -13.38 -21.08 4.64
N TRP A 155 -12.40 -20.62 5.40
CA TRP A 155 -12.15 -19.21 5.71
C TRP A 155 -11.79 -18.41 4.45
N THR A 156 -12.43 -17.26 4.28
CA THR A 156 -12.26 -16.37 3.15
C THR A 156 -12.36 -14.91 3.62
N THR A 157 -11.23 -14.36 4.09
CA THR A 157 -11.16 -12.97 4.60
C THR A 157 -11.49 -11.95 3.52
N PHE A 158 -11.05 -12.18 2.29
CA PHE A 158 -11.18 -11.28 1.15
C PHE A 158 -12.03 -11.89 0.02
N GLY A 159 -12.11 -11.16 -1.10
CA GLY A 159 -12.84 -11.56 -2.29
C GLY A 159 -14.25 -10.97 -2.37
N LYS A 160 -14.73 -10.74 -3.59
CA LYS A 160 -16.00 -10.06 -3.88
C LYS A 160 -17.12 -11.03 -4.26
N THR A 161 -16.76 -12.23 -4.73
CA THR A 161 -17.72 -13.25 -5.18
C THR A 161 -18.21 -14.14 -4.04
N THR A 162 -19.26 -14.92 -4.29
CA THR A 162 -19.73 -16.00 -3.40
C THR A 162 -19.93 -17.25 -4.26
N PRO A 163 -19.15 -18.32 -4.04
CA PRO A 163 -18.03 -18.44 -3.11
C PRO A 163 -16.88 -17.47 -3.46
N SER A 164 -16.00 -17.18 -2.48
CA SER A 164 -14.87 -16.30 -2.69
C SER A 164 -13.85 -16.90 -3.63
N GLY A 165 -13.26 -16.04 -4.48
CA GLY A 165 -12.07 -16.37 -5.28
C GLY A 165 -10.74 -16.30 -4.51
N GLN A 166 -10.75 -15.86 -3.23
CA GLN A 166 -9.55 -15.75 -2.37
C GLN A 166 -9.74 -16.62 -1.13
N ILE A 167 -8.87 -17.62 -0.98
CA ILE A 167 -8.98 -18.65 0.06
C ILE A 167 -7.84 -18.48 1.05
N ASP A 168 -8.17 -18.31 2.33
CA ASP A 168 -7.18 -18.09 3.38
C ASP A 168 -6.33 -19.36 3.62
N ILE A 169 -5.04 -19.14 3.87
CA ILE A 169 -4.08 -20.20 4.17
C ILE A 169 -3.68 -20.18 5.65
N ASP A 170 -3.42 -21.36 6.21
CA ASP A 170 -2.87 -21.48 7.56
C ASP A 170 -1.33 -21.34 7.51
N VAL A 171 -0.86 -20.16 7.81
CA VAL A 171 0.58 -19.85 7.82
C VAL A 171 1.40 -20.68 8.82
N ASN A 172 0.75 -21.42 9.73
CA ASN A 172 1.40 -22.31 10.68
C ASN A 172 1.50 -23.74 10.16
N SER A 173 0.82 -24.08 9.06
CA SER A 173 0.90 -25.42 8.46
C SER A 173 2.26 -25.66 7.80
N GLU A 174 2.63 -26.93 7.67
CA GLU A 174 3.86 -27.34 6.98
C GLU A 174 3.81 -26.96 5.52
N SER A 175 2.66 -27.19 4.86
CA SER A 175 2.46 -26.83 3.45
C SER A 175 2.59 -25.32 3.20
N ALA A 176 2.01 -24.47 4.08
CA ALA A 176 2.16 -23.01 3.92
C ALA A 176 3.63 -22.58 4.10
N ARG A 177 4.32 -23.12 5.11
CA ARG A 177 5.75 -22.80 5.35
C ARG A 177 6.62 -23.19 4.16
N ARG A 178 6.39 -24.38 3.59
CA ARG A 178 7.08 -24.85 2.38
C ARG A 178 6.81 -23.91 1.21
N LEU A 179 5.54 -23.64 0.88
CA LEU A 179 5.17 -22.81 -0.26
C LEU A 179 5.69 -21.38 -0.13
N LEU A 180 5.54 -20.73 1.03
CA LEU A 180 6.06 -19.38 1.25
C LEU A 180 7.59 -19.34 1.10
N THR A 181 8.29 -20.41 1.52
CA THR A 181 9.75 -20.53 1.31
C THR A 181 10.08 -20.65 -0.18
N GLU A 182 9.35 -21.45 -0.94
CA GLU A 182 9.54 -21.61 -2.38
C GLU A 182 9.27 -20.31 -3.14
N PHE A 183 8.20 -19.59 -2.80
CA PHE A 183 7.87 -18.30 -3.41
C PHE A 183 8.94 -17.23 -3.12
N MET A 184 9.40 -17.13 -1.86
CA MET A 184 10.47 -16.20 -1.49
C MET A 184 11.79 -16.54 -2.19
N THR A 185 12.11 -17.83 -2.32
CA THR A 185 13.29 -18.30 -3.08
C THR A 185 13.18 -17.90 -4.55
N LYS A 186 12.01 -18.11 -5.16
CA LYS A 186 11.76 -17.67 -6.54
C LYS A 186 11.98 -16.17 -6.74
N PHE A 187 11.55 -15.36 -5.77
CA PHE A 187 11.77 -13.91 -5.79
C PHE A 187 13.26 -13.55 -5.69
N ALA A 188 13.99 -14.20 -4.77
CA ALA A 188 15.44 -14.02 -4.63
C ALA A 188 16.21 -14.35 -5.91
N GLU A 189 15.90 -15.49 -6.54
CA GLU A 189 16.48 -15.93 -7.81
C GLU A 189 16.26 -14.93 -8.95
N ASN A 190 15.22 -14.13 -8.87
CA ASN A 190 14.87 -13.13 -9.86
C ASN A 190 15.25 -11.69 -9.46
N GLY A 191 16.06 -11.53 -8.41
CA GLY A 191 16.65 -10.26 -8.04
C GLY A 191 15.68 -9.29 -7.35
N VAL A 192 14.58 -9.79 -6.78
CA VAL A 192 13.66 -8.99 -5.95
C VAL A 192 14.40 -8.54 -4.70
N SER A 193 14.35 -7.26 -4.39
CA SER A 193 15.09 -6.65 -3.28
C SER A 193 14.23 -6.48 -2.02
N VAL A 194 12.94 -6.22 -2.20
CA VAL A 194 11.99 -6.02 -1.10
C VAL A 194 10.71 -6.79 -1.42
N VAL A 195 10.12 -7.41 -0.41
CA VAL A 195 8.82 -8.08 -0.51
C VAL A 195 7.81 -7.40 0.42
N ARG A 196 6.75 -6.85 -0.18
CA ARG A 196 5.58 -6.39 0.58
C ARG A 196 4.76 -7.61 0.99
N LEU A 197 4.59 -7.78 2.29
CA LEU A 197 3.75 -8.84 2.85
C LEU A 197 2.30 -8.35 2.90
N ASP A 198 1.54 -8.65 1.85
CA ASP A 198 0.15 -8.24 1.72
C ASP A 198 -0.74 -8.92 2.76
N ALA A 199 -1.67 -8.16 3.32
CA ALA A 199 -2.68 -8.63 4.27
C ALA A 199 -2.12 -9.40 5.48
N VAL A 200 -0.86 -9.15 5.87
CA VAL A 200 -0.19 -9.89 6.94
C VAL A 200 -0.91 -9.78 8.29
N GLY A 201 -1.64 -8.70 8.53
CA GLY A 201 -2.44 -8.54 9.74
C GLY A 201 -3.52 -9.62 9.94
N PHE A 202 -3.92 -10.33 8.88
CA PHE A 202 -4.99 -11.32 8.91
C PHE A 202 -4.53 -12.78 9.01
N VAL A 203 -3.23 -13.05 9.04
CA VAL A 203 -2.70 -14.43 8.96
C VAL A 203 -3.05 -15.31 10.17
N THR A 204 -3.39 -14.73 11.33
CA THR A 204 -3.74 -15.48 12.54
C THR A 204 -5.24 -15.59 12.72
N LYS A 205 -5.77 -16.83 12.67
CA LYS A 205 -7.17 -17.13 12.97
C LYS A 205 -7.27 -17.77 14.36
N LYS A 206 -7.84 -17.04 15.32
CA LYS A 206 -7.91 -17.48 16.71
C LYS A 206 -9.27 -17.12 17.32
N ARG A 207 -9.95 -18.13 17.84
CA ARG A 207 -11.26 -17.97 18.52
C ARG A 207 -11.18 -16.94 19.65
N GLY A 208 -12.21 -16.11 19.80
CA GLY A 208 -12.29 -15.08 20.82
C GLY A 208 -11.43 -13.85 20.54
N THR A 209 -10.92 -13.69 19.30
CA THR A 209 -10.18 -12.50 18.87
C THR A 209 -10.82 -11.88 17.63
N THR A 210 -10.33 -10.71 17.21
CA THR A 210 -10.74 -10.07 15.94
C THR A 210 -10.21 -10.78 14.71
N CYS A 211 -9.29 -11.74 14.86
CA CYS A 211 -8.49 -12.35 13.80
C CYS A 211 -7.73 -11.33 12.92
N PHE A 212 -7.47 -10.15 13.50
CA PHE A 212 -6.63 -9.13 12.91
C PHE A 212 -5.56 -8.70 13.92
N PHE A 213 -4.30 -8.73 13.50
CA PHE A 213 -3.12 -8.39 14.29
C PHE A 213 -3.09 -9.05 15.68
N VAL A 214 -3.31 -10.39 15.70
CA VAL A 214 -3.41 -11.16 16.94
C VAL A 214 -2.02 -11.35 17.56
N GLU A 215 -1.80 -10.71 18.70
CA GLU A 215 -0.55 -10.83 19.49
C GLU A 215 -0.62 -12.04 20.47
N PRO A 216 0.47 -12.76 20.71
CA PRO A 216 1.82 -12.60 20.15
C PRO A 216 2.04 -13.36 18.83
N GLU A 217 1.04 -14.06 18.30
CA GLU A 217 1.15 -14.96 17.15
C GLU A 217 1.66 -14.26 15.89
N ILE A 218 1.18 -13.02 15.65
CA ILE A 218 1.62 -12.22 14.49
C ILE A 218 3.12 -11.97 14.49
N TYR A 219 3.73 -11.72 15.64
CA TYR A 219 5.17 -11.48 15.73
C TYR A 219 5.98 -12.74 15.45
N ARG A 220 5.51 -13.92 15.87
CA ARG A 220 6.16 -15.20 15.55
C ARG A 220 6.19 -15.47 14.04
N PHE A 221 5.10 -15.12 13.35
CA PHE A 221 5.04 -15.24 11.90
C PHE A 221 5.99 -14.24 11.23
N LEU A 222 5.95 -12.97 11.65
CA LEU A 222 6.82 -11.91 11.10
C LEU A 222 8.30 -12.21 11.33
N GLU A 223 8.68 -12.69 12.51
CA GLU A 223 10.07 -13.10 12.84
C GLU A 223 10.54 -14.24 11.93
N TRP A 224 9.70 -15.23 11.71
CA TRP A 224 10.01 -16.34 10.83
C TRP A 224 10.21 -15.90 9.38
N ILE A 225 9.25 -15.15 8.81
CA ILE A 225 9.31 -14.76 7.39
C ILE A 225 10.40 -13.73 7.14
N ALA A 226 10.65 -12.83 8.10
CA ALA A 226 11.77 -11.89 8.02
C ALA A 226 13.12 -12.61 8.11
N GLY A 227 13.24 -13.63 8.96
CA GLY A 227 14.44 -14.48 9.03
C GLY A 227 14.71 -15.22 7.72
N LEU A 228 13.67 -15.78 7.09
CA LEU A 228 13.74 -16.39 5.76
C LEU A 228 14.19 -15.37 4.70
N ALA A 229 13.53 -14.21 4.65
CA ALA A 229 13.85 -13.17 3.70
C ALA A 229 15.30 -12.67 3.83
N ASN A 230 15.74 -12.41 5.05
CA ASN A 230 17.12 -12.00 5.33
C ASN A 230 18.14 -13.05 4.85
N ALA A 231 17.88 -14.34 5.05
CA ALA A 231 18.73 -15.42 4.57
C ALA A 231 18.83 -15.45 3.03
N LEU A 232 17.81 -14.96 2.34
CA LEU A 232 17.74 -14.82 0.88
C LEU A 232 18.20 -13.44 0.37
N GLY A 233 18.62 -12.53 1.26
CA GLY A 233 19.03 -11.17 0.90
C GLY A 233 17.87 -10.23 0.53
N ILE A 234 16.66 -10.53 0.97
CA ILE A 234 15.44 -9.76 0.74
C ILE A 234 15.05 -9.00 2.01
N GLU A 235 14.62 -7.76 1.89
CA GLU A 235 13.96 -6.99 2.96
C GLU A 235 12.45 -7.24 2.93
N VAL A 236 11.77 -7.24 4.09
CA VAL A 236 10.31 -7.35 4.16
C VAL A 236 9.67 -6.05 4.56
N LEU A 237 8.49 -5.78 3.98
CA LEU A 237 7.66 -4.62 4.25
C LEU A 237 6.25 -5.09 4.60
N PRO A 238 5.92 -5.29 5.89
CA PRO A 238 4.58 -5.68 6.33
C PRO A 238 3.52 -4.64 5.99
N GLU A 239 2.44 -5.06 5.34
CA GLU A 239 1.26 -4.21 5.13
C GLU A 239 0.25 -4.45 6.24
N VAL A 240 0.10 -3.45 7.13
CA VAL A 240 -0.81 -3.50 8.27
C VAL A 240 -1.61 -2.20 8.34
N HIS A 241 -2.88 -2.25 7.94
CA HIS A 241 -3.82 -1.13 8.07
C HIS A 241 -4.41 -1.11 9.49
N ALA A 242 -3.59 -0.75 10.46
CA ALA A 242 -3.97 -0.60 11.86
C ALA A 242 -3.75 0.85 12.33
N ASP A 243 -4.20 1.15 13.56
CA ASP A 243 -3.92 2.42 14.23
C ASP A 243 -2.41 2.69 14.37
N TYR A 244 -2.07 3.96 14.59
CA TYR A 244 -0.69 4.42 14.68
C TYR A 244 0.10 3.68 15.77
N ALA A 245 -0.53 3.36 16.92
CA ALA A 245 0.16 2.71 18.03
C ALA A 245 0.60 1.27 17.65
N THR A 246 -0.26 0.54 16.92
CA THR A 246 0.06 -0.79 16.39
C THR A 246 1.17 -0.72 15.34
N GLN A 247 1.13 0.26 14.44
CA GLN A 247 2.18 0.46 13.44
C GLN A 247 3.52 0.83 14.09
N PHE A 248 3.51 1.69 15.11
CA PHE A 248 4.74 2.09 15.82
C PHE A 248 5.40 0.93 16.56
N LYS A 249 4.61 0.00 17.15
CA LYS A 249 5.15 -1.25 17.72
C LYS A 249 5.93 -2.08 16.68
N LEU A 250 5.50 -2.12 15.42
CA LEU A 250 6.25 -2.79 14.36
C LEU A 250 7.56 -2.06 14.06
N ALA A 251 7.53 -0.74 13.97
CA ALA A 251 8.74 0.07 13.74
C ALA A 251 9.75 -0.08 14.90
N GLU A 252 9.30 -0.09 16.15
CA GLU A 252 10.13 -0.34 17.35
C GLU A 252 10.82 -1.71 17.32
N ARG A 253 10.19 -2.71 16.69
CA ARG A 253 10.78 -4.04 16.45
C ARG A 253 11.74 -4.08 15.26
N GLY A 254 11.99 -2.94 14.61
CA GLY A 254 12.94 -2.81 13.52
C GLY A 254 12.39 -3.08 12.13
N TYR A 255 11.09 -3.33 11.96
CA TYR A 255 10.47 -3.47 10.64
C TYR A 255 10.37 -2.12 9.92
N TRP A 256 10.49 -2.15 8.61
CA TRP A 256 9.95 -1.09 7.77
C TRP A 256 8.43 -1.16 7.84
N ILE A 257 7.77 -0.02 7.88
CA ILE A 257 6.30 0.06 7.86
C ILE A 257 5.84 1.07 6.82
N TYR A 258 4.59 0.95 6.40
CA TYR A 258 3.94 2.02 5.63
C TYR A 258 3.47 3.15 6.55
N ASP A 259 3.59 4.37 6.06
CA ASP A 259 2.93 5.53 6.67
C ASP A 259 1.54 5.70 6.05
N PHE A 260 0.57 4.92 6.53
CA PHE A 260 -0.82 5.01 6.08
C PHE A 260 -1.58 6.21 6.67
N ILE A 261 -0.98 6.95 7.59
CA ILE A 261 -1.58 8.09 8.29
C ILE A 261 -1.30 9.39 7.55
N LEU A 262 -0.09 9.53 7.01
CA LEU A 262 0.36 10.74 6.30
C LEU A 262 -0.60 11.20 5.20
N PRO A 263 -1.15 10.31 4.33
CA PRO A 263 -2.07 10.73 3.27
C PRO A 263 -3.28 11.50 3.80
N TYR A 264 -3.91 10.99 4.87
CA TYR A 264 -5.05 11.65 5.49
C TYR A 264 -4.63 12.98 6.17
N MET A 265 -3.52 12.99 6.92
CA MET A 265 -3.04 14.19 7.61
C MET A 265 -2.70 15.34 6.65
N VAL A 266 -2.10 15.02 5.50
CA VAL A 266 -1.80 16.01 4.46
C VAL A 266 -3.09 16.51 3.81
N LEU A 267 -4.01 15.60 3.49
CA LEU A 267 -5.31 15.94 2.91
C LEU A 267 -6.12 16.83 3.87
N ASP A 268 -6.23 16.43 5.14
CA ASP A 268 -6.89 17.24 6.18
C ASP A 268 -6.26 18.62 6.33
N ALA A 269 -4.93 18.73 6.38
CA ALA A 269 -4.25 20.00 6.54
C ALA A 269 -4.57 20.98 5.40
N LEU A 270 -4.56 20.50 4.15
CA LEU A 270 -4.89 21.31 2.97
C LEU A 270 -6.37 21.68 2.92
N LEU A 271 -7.28 20.76 3.24
CA LEU A 271 -8.72 21.02 3.21
C LEU A 271 -9.20 21.88 4.40
N SER A 272 -8.62 21.67 5.57
CA SER A 272 -8.97 22.42 6.80
C SER A 272 -8.18 23.72 6.96
N ARG A 273 -7.24 24.02 6.05
CA ARG A 273 -6.39 25.21 6.06
C ARG A 273 -5.53 25.37 7.33
N THR A 274 -5.16 24.25 7.94
CA THR A 274 -4.33 24.23 9.16
C THR A 274 -3.40 23.02 9.22
N GLY A 275 -2.12 23.24 9.49
CA GLY A 275 -1.10 22.20 9.62
C GLY A 275 -0.89 21.69 11.05
N LYS A 276 -1.71 22.14 12.03
CA LYS A 276 -1.49 21.80 13.44
C LYS A 276 -1.41 20.29 13.68
N ARG A 277 -2.44 19.53 13.29
CA ARG A 277 -2.47 18.06 13.47
C ARG A 277 -1.37 17.35 12.70
N LEU A 278 -1.11 17.80 11.48
CA LEU A 278 -0.01 17.26 10.68
C LEU A 278 1.34 17.46 11.39
N ARG A 279 1.61 18.66 11.94
CA ARG A 279 2.83 18.96 12.70
C ARG A 279 2.96 18.06 13.93
N GLU A 280 1.88 17.90 14.71
CA GLU A 280 1.82 17.01 15.88
C GLU A 280 2.12 15.55 15.49
N TYR A 281 1.52 15.06 14.39
CA TYR A 281 1.79 13.74 13.87
C TYR A 281 3.25 13.57 13.41
N LEU A 282 3.79 14.52 12.64
CA LEU A 282 5.18 14.47 12.18
C LEU A 282 6.20 14.43 13.34
N ALA A 283 5.86 15.03 14.49
CA ALA A 283 6.71 15.03 15.67
C ALA A 283 6.76 13.69 16.41
N MET A 284 5.73 12.85 16.27
CA MET A 284 5.63 11.58 17.00
C MET A 284 5.97 10.33 16.16
N ARG A 285 5.90 10.45 14.83
CA ARG A 285 6.05 9.30 13.93
C ARG A 285 7.49 8.76 13.90
N PRO A 286 7.69 7.43 13.75
CA PRO A 286 9.01 6.86 13.56
C PRO A 286 9.58 7.22 12.18
N PRO A 287 10.90 7.36 12.03
CA PRO A 287 11.51 7.75 10.75
C PRO A 287 11.57 6.60 9.73
N ARG A 288 11.53 5.33 10.17
CA ARG A 288 11.71 4.14 9.33
C ARG A 288 10.39 3.72 8.67
N GLN A 289 9.90 4.57 7.77
CA GLN A 289 8.63 4.38 7.08
C GLN A 289 8.75 4.59 5.58
N PHE A 290 7.88 3.92 4.82
CA PHE A 290 7.61 4.26 3.44
C PHE A 290 6.45 5.25 3.42
N THR A 291 6.70 6.46 2.95
CA THR A 291 5.70 7.54 2.90
C THR A 291 4.99 7.55 1.56
N MET A 292 3.67 7.69 1.55
CA MET A 292 2.87 7.80 0.34
C MET A 292 1.75 8.82 0.54
N LEU A 293 1.15 9.30 -0.55
CA LEU A 293 -0.11 10.05 -0.53
C LEU A 293 -1.24 9.25 -1.19
N ASP A 294 -0.89 8.43 -2.15
CA ASP A 294 -1.77 7.58 -2.93
C ASP A 294 -1.13 6.23 -3.22
N CYS A 295 -1.94 5.23 -3.42
CA CYS A 295 -1.56 3.90 -3.87
C CYS A 295 -2.74 3.26 -4.63
N HIS A 296 -2.68 1.97 -4.91
CA HIS A 296 -3.75 1.21 -5.55
C HIS A 296 -5.01 1.01 -4.68
N ASP A 297 -4.92 1.32 -3.39
CA ASP A 297 -6.03 1.40 -2.43
C ASP A 297 -6.45 2.85 -2.17
N GLY A 298 -7.36 3.06 -1.23
CA GLY A 298 -7.78 4.40 -0.81
C GLY A 298 -6.99 4.93 0.39
N VAL A 299 -7.27 6.19 0.74
CA VAL A 299 -6.74 6.84 1.94
C VAL A 299 -7.47 6.31 3.17
N PRO A 300 -6.79 5.63 4.12
CA PRO A 300 -7.42 5.06 5.32
C PRO A 300 -7.88 6.15 6.28
N ILE A 301 -8.98 5.90 7.01
CA ILE A 301 -9.50 6.86 8.01
C ILE A 301 -9.73 6.17 9.36
N ILE A 302 -10.51 5.09 9.38
CA ILE A 302 -11.01 4.51 10.65
C ILE A 302 -9.95 4.15 11.67
N PRO A 303 -8.79 3.59 11.31
CA PRO A 303 -7.85 3.12 12.32
C PRO A 303 -7.47 4.17 13.36
N ASP A 304 -7.41 5.45 12.95
CA ASP A 304 -6.90 6.54 13.80
C ASP A 304 -7.99 7.51 14.30
N LEU A 305 -9.26 7.18 14.05
CA LEU A 305 -10.39 7.94 14.61
C LEU A 305 -10.34 7.94 16.14
N ASN A 306 -10.49 9.14 16.72
CA ASN A 306 -10.38 9.42 18.15
C ASN A 306 -8.99 9.20 18.78
N GLY A 307 -8.02 8.73 18.02
CA GLY A 307 -6.61 8.75 18.40
C GLY A 307 -5.96 10.06 17.96
N LEU A 308 -5.88 10.26 16.63
CA LEU A 308 -5.21 11.42 16.02
C LEU A 308 -6.17 12.51 15.55
N TYR A 309 -7.42 12.17 15.24
CA TYR A 309 -8.44 13.12 14.78
C TYR A 309 -9.86 12.67 15.16
N ARG A 310 -10.79 13.63 15.23
CA ARG A 310 -12.17 13.36 15.62
C ARG A 310 -13.02 12.97 14.44
N SER A 311 -14.07 12.16 14.68
CA SER A 311 -15.02 11.73 13.64
C SER A 311 -15.72 12.90 12.96
N GLU A 312 -16.02 13.99 13.68
CA GLU A 312 -16.62 15.20 13.11
C GLU A 312 -15.72 15.85 12.05
N ASP A 313 -14.41 15.93 12.32
CA ASP A 313 -13.46 16.52 11.36
C ASP A 313 -13.26 15.58 10.15
N ALA A 314 -13.19 14.27 10.40
CA ALA A 314 -13.13 13.27 9.33
C ALA A 314 -14.35 13.32 8.40
N ARG A 315 -15.57 13.53 8.93
CA ARG A 315 -16.78 13.71 8.11
C ARG A 315 -16.66 14.89 7.15
N LYS A 316 -16.14 16.04 7.62
CA LYS A 316 -15.94 17.21 6.76
C LYS A 316 -15.00 16.91 5.59
N VAL A 317 -13.89 16.22 5.86
CA VAL A 317 -12.94 15.79 4.82
C VAL A 317 -13.60 14.83 3.85
N VAL A 318 -14.34 13.82 4.34
CA VAL A 318 -15.08 12.86 3.52
C VAL A 318 -16.08 13.55 2.61
N ASP A 319 -16.88 14.49 3.16
CA ASP A 319 -17.92 15.21 2.40
C ASP A 319 -17.30 16.04 1.26
N ILE A 320 -16.18 16.72 1.53
CA ILE A 320 -15.45 17.47 0.49
C ILE A 320 -14.93 16.49 -0.60
N CYS A 321 -14.37 15.36 -0.22
CA CYS A 321 -13.86 14.38 -1.17
C CYS A 321 -14.97 13.77 -2.03
N LEU A 322 -16.15 13.49 -1.44
CA LEU A 322 -17.32 13.01 -2.18
C LEU A 322 -17.81 14.04 -3.20
N GLN A 323 -17.86 15.33 -2.83
CA GLN A 323 -18.20 16.43 -3.75
C GLN A 323 -17.21 16.52 -4.92
N ARG A 324 -15.96 16.08 -4.73
CA ARG A 324 -14.90 16.02 -5.75
C ARG A 324 -14.85 14.69 -6.49
N GLY A 325 -15.89 13.87 -6.36
CA GLY A 325 -16.06 12.64 -7.12
C GLY A 325 -15.31 11.42 -6.56
N ALA A 326 -14.89 11.44 -5.30
CA ALA A 326 -14.39 10.26 -4.62
C ALA A 326 -15.51 9.24 -4.37
N ASN A 327 -15.14 7.98 -4.17
CA ASN A 327 -16.04 6.99 -3.57
C ASN A 327 -15.46 6.43 -2.25
N LEU A 328 -16.25 5.65 -1.53
CA LEU A 328 -15.89 5.21 -0.19
C LEU A 328 -15.83 3.69 -0.10
N SER A 329 -14.93 3.20 0.76
CA SER A 329 -14.92 1.81 1.21
C SER A 329 -15.58 1.74 2.59
N PRO A 330 -16.64 0.92 2.78
CA PRO A 330 -17.29 0.80 4.09
C PRO A 330 -16.54 -0.12 5.03
N VAL A 331 -16.85 0.00 6.32
CA VAL A 331 -16.52 -0.99 7.35
C VAL A 331 -17.62 -2.04 7.40
N PHE A 332 -17.25 -3.30 7.23
CA PHE A 332 -18.20 -4.40 7.27
C PHE A 332 -18.55 -4.86 8.68
N SER A 333 -17.62 -4.79 9.62
CA SER A 333 -17.82 -5.23 11.00
C SER A 333 -18.59 -4.19 11.83
N PRO A 334 -19.77 -4.51 12.37
CA PRO A 334 -20.54 -3.56 13.18
C PRO A 334 -19.77 -3.04 14.40
N ARG A 335 -18.95 -3.90 15.03
CA ARG A 335 -18.16 -3.55 16.22
C ARG A 335 -16.92 -2.70 15.94
N HIS A 336 -16.53 -2.59 14.67
CA HIS A 336 -15.36 -1.81 14.23
C HIS A 336 -15.74 -0.50 13.52
N LYS A 337 -17.01 -0.13 13.54
CA LYS A 337 -17.46 1.20 13.13
C LYS A 337 -16.96 2.24 14.12
N GLY A 338 -16.61 3.41 13.61
CA GLY A 338 -16.25 4.54 14.44
C GLY A 338 -17.44 5.09 15.25
N PRO A 339 -17.19 6.08 16.12
CA PRO A 339 -18.23 6.74 16.89
C PRO A 339 -19.34 7.30 16.01
N ASP A 340 -20.54 7.42 16.56
CA ASP A 340 -21.71 7.97 15.88
C ASP A 340 -22.04 7.26 14.55
N GLY A 341 -21.68 5.95 14.45
CA GLY A 341 -21.90 5.15 13.26
C GLY A 341 -21.02 5.51 12.08
N PHE A 342 -19.87 6.18 12.31
CA PHE A 342 -18.91 6.44 11.24
C PHE A 342 -18.38 5.11 10.68
N ASP A 343 -18.59 4.87 9.38
CA ASP A 343 -18.31 3.58 8.75
C ASP A 343 -17.43 3.66 7.49
N VAL A 344 -16.73 4.79 7.30
CA VAL A 344 -15.81 4.97 6.19
C VAL A 344 -14.45 4.38 6.54
N HIS A 345 -14.10 3.27 5.89
CA HIS A 345 -12.78 2.66 6.04
C HIS A 345 -11.71 3.42 5.26
N GLN A 346 -12.00 3.76 3.99
CA GLN A 346 -11.08 4.48 3.11
C GLN A 346 -11.83 5.44 2.19
N ILE A 347 -11.22 6.57 1.86
CA ILE A 347 -11.60 7.44 0.72
C ILE A 347 -10.86 6.94 -0.51
N ARG A 348 -11.58 6.65 -1.60
CA ARG A 348 -11.01 6.19 -2.88
C ARG A 348 -11.09 7.29 -3.92
N GLY A 349 -9.97 7.62 -4.50
CA GLY A 349 -9.85 8.64 -5.55
C GLY A 349 -8.40 8.98 -5.82
N ALA A 350 -8.12 9.51 -6.99
CA ALA A 350 -6.81 10.05 -7.32
C ALA A 350 -6.53 11.28 -6.44
N PHE A 351 -5.39 11.33 -5.77
CA PHE A 351 -5.07 12.37 -4.78
C PHE A 351 -5.16 13.80 -5.38
N TYR A 352 -4.79 13.94 -6.66
CA TYR A 352 -4.95 15.18 -7.41
C TYR A 352 -6.41 15.60 -7.54
N SER A 353 -7.35 14.66 -7.77
CA SER A 353 -8.79 14.94 -7.77
C SER A 353 -9.33 15.30 -6.40
N LEU A 354 -8.84 14.64 -5.32
CA LEU A 354 -9.21 14.97 -3.94
C LEU A 354 -8.82 16.42 -3.57
N LEU A 355 -7.83 16.99 -4.25
CA LEU A 355 -7.40 18.38 -4.13
C LEU A 355 -8.00 19.30 -5.21
N ASP A 356 -9.13 18.91 -5.83
CA ASP A 356 -9.83 19.68 -6.86
C ASP A 356 -8.99 19.99 -8.09
N ARG A 357 -8.02 19.15 -8.41
CA ARG A 357 -7.02 19.34 -9.48
C ARG A 357 -6.28 20.68 -9.37
N ASN A 358 -6.11 21.18 -8.16
CA ASN A 358 -5.33 22.37 -7.88
C ASN A 358 -3.83 22.02 -7.89
N ASP A 359 -3.08 22.52 -8.85
CA ASP A 359 -1.66 22.23 -9.05
C ASP A 359 -0.82 22.63 -7.82
N ASP A 360 -1.06 23.82 -7.25
CA ASP A 360 -0.30 24.30 -6.11
C ASP A 360 -0.57 23.46 -4.85
N ALA A 361 -1.83 23.13 -4.57
CA ALA A 361 -2.20 22.24 -3.44
C ALA A 361 -1.59 20.85 -3.61
N TYR A 362 -1.62 20.32 -4.83
CA TYR A 362 -1.07 19.00 -5.13
C TYR A 362 0.46 18.95 -4.96
N LEU A 363 1.16 19.95 -5.49
CA LEU A 363 2.62 20.03 -5.38
C LEU A 363 3.04 20.34 -3.94
N ALA A 364 2.29 21.15 -3.20
CA ALA A 364 2.50 21.34 -1.76
C ALA A 364 2.37 20.02 -1.00
N ALA A 365 1.34 19.19 -1.31
CA ALA A 365 1.19 17.86 -0.73
C ALA A 365 2.41 16.96 -1.01
N ARG A 366 2.88 16.91 -2.26
CA ARG A 366 4.05 16.13 -2.65
C ARG A 366 5.34 16.64 -1.99
N ALA A 367 5.52 17.96 -1.87
CA ALA A 367 6.65 18.53 -1.15
C ALA A 367 6.63 18.14 0.34
N ILE A 368 5.46 18.15 0.98
CA ILE A 368 5.31 17.65 2.37
C ILE A 368 5.72 16.19 2.46
N GLN A 369 5.24 15.34 1.55
CA GLN A 369 5.61 13.92 1.49
C GLN A 369 7.14 13.75 1.37
N PHE A 370 7.78 14.49 0.47
CA PHE A 370 9.22 14.35 0.19
C PHE A 370 10.10 14.92 1.30
N PHE A 371 9.60 15.89 2.06
CA PHE A 371 10.29 16.43 3.22
C PHE A 371 10.02 15.63 4.51
N THR A 372 9.02 14.75 4.52
CA THR A 372 8.76 13.85 5.65
C THR A 372 9.81 12.76 5.72
N PRO A 373 10.43 12.48 6.90
CA PRO A 373 11.42 11.41 7.05
C PRO A 373 10.88 10.05 6.59
N GLY A 374 11.68 9.30 5.84
CA GLY A 374 11.32 7.99 5.30
C GLY A 374 11.59 7.90 3.80
N VAL A 375 11.21 6.78 3.21
CA VAL A 375 11.37 6.51 1.78
C VAL A 375 10.08 6.88 1.04
N PRO A 376 10.08 7.92 0.20
CA PRO A 376 8.87 8.32 -0.50
C PRO A 376 8.50 7.33 -1.60
N GLN A 377 7.23 6.93 -1.64
CA GLN A 377 6.65 6.17 -2.75
C GLN A 377 5.63 7.04 -3.50
N VAL A 378 5.76 7.09 -4.81
CA VAL A 378 4.83 7.79 -5.70
C VAL A 378 4.08 6.77 -6.54
N TYR A 379 2.76 6.79 -6.47
CA TYR A 379 1.91 5.93 -7.28
C TYR A 379 1.81 6.48 -8.71
N TYR A 380 1.78 5.61 -9.72
CA TYR A 380 1.87 6.02 -11.13
C TYR A 380 0.77 7.00 -11.57
N VAL A 381 -0.46 6.87 -11.05
CA VAL A 381 -1.52 7.86 -11.32
C VAL A 381 -1.13 9.22 -10.75
N GLY A 382 -0.64 9.25 -9.51
CA GLY A 382 -0.15 10.46 -8.89
C GLY A 382 1.09 11.04 -9.57
N LEU A 383 2.00 10.22 -10.08
CA LEU A 383 3.19 10.68 -10.83
C LEU A 383 2.79 11.56 -12.02
N LEU A 384 1.71 11.21 -12.69
CA LEU A 384 1.18 11.92 -13.85
C LEU A 384 0.09 12.95 -13.48
N ALA A 385 -0.09 13.26 -12.18
CA ALA A 385 -1.18 14.10 -11.70
C ALA A 385 -2.53 13.70 -12.34
N GLY A 386 -2.79 12.39 -12.36
CA GLY A 386 -3.99 11.80 -12.96
C GLY A 386 -5.24 12.08 -12.15
N GLY A 387 -6.37 12.16 -12.83
CA GLY A 387 -7.68 12.37 -12.21
C GLY A 387 -8.44 11.07 -11.93
N ASN A 388 -9.59 11.21 -11.25
CA ASN A 388 -10.54 10.12 -11.07
C ASN A 388 -11.07 9.61 -12.42
N ASP A 389 -11.23 8.28 -12.51
CA ASP A 389 -11.93 7.60 -13.61
C ASP A 389 -13.22 6.91 -13.08
N PRO A 390 -14.31 7.66 -12.91
CA PRO A 390 -15.56 7.08 -12.43
C PRO A 390 -16.14 6.04 -13.38
N SER A 391 -15.89 6.19 -14.69
CA SER A 391 -16.40 5.24 -15.70
C SER A 391 -15.73 3.87 -15.57
N ALA A 392 -14.46 3.80 -15.19
CA ALA A 392 -13.79 2.54 -14.90
C ALA A 392 -14.39 1.86 -13.66
N ALA A 393 -14.64 2.62 -12.60
CA ALA A 393 -15.27 2.09 -11.38
C ALA A 393 -16.70 1.57 -11.64
N GLU A 394 -17.51 2.28 -12.44
CA GLU A 394 -18.86 1.86 -12.84
C GLU A 394 -18.82 0.60 -13.70
N ARG A 395 -17.94 0.56 -14.70
CA ARG A 395 -17.83 -0.55 -15.65
C ARG A 395 -17.39 -1.86 -14.97
N THR A 396 -16.50 -1.78 -14.00
CA THR A 396 -15.96 -2.95 -13.30
C THR A 396 -16.72 -3.32 -12.03
N GLY A 397 -17.52 -2.40 -11.49
CA GLY A 397 -18.13 -2.56 -10.16
C GLY A 397 -17.11 -2.53 -9.01
N ASP A 398 -15.84 -2.17 -9.29
CA ASP A 398 -14.80 -1.99 -8.28
C ASP A 398 -14.51 -0.52 -8.04
N GLY A 399 -14.91 -0.02 -6.88
CA GLY A 399 -14.67 1.39 -6.54
C GLY A 399 -13.19 1.81 -6.55
N ARG A 400 -12.23 0.87 -6.46
CA ARG A 400 -10.80 1.18 -6.53
C ARG A 400 -10.33 1.54 -7.96
N GLU A 401 -11.05 1.08 -8.98
CA GLU A 401 -10.74 1.40 -10.38
C GLU A 401 -10.84 2.91 -10.69
N ILE A 402 -11.47 3.68 -9.84
CA ILE A 402 -11.49 5.15 -9.93
C ILE A 402 -10.09 5.79 -9.94
N ASN A 403 -9.09 5.09 -9.37
CA ASN A 403 -7.70 5.53 -9.25
C ASN A 403 -6.72 4.54 -9.89
N ARG A 404 -7.13 3.85 -10.98
CA ARG A 404 -6.34 2.79 -11.61
C ARG A 404 -6.34 2.87 -13.14
N HIS A 405 -6.34 4.11 -13.68
CA HIS A 405 -6.27 4.32 -15.12
C HIS A 405 -4.95 3.76 -15.69
N ASN A 406 -5.02 2.95 -16.74
CA ASN A 406 -3.85 2.49 -17.47
C ASN A 406 -3.52 3.49 -18.58
N TYR A 407 -2.29 3.99 -18.60
CA TYR A 407 -1.80 4.94 -19.59
C TYR A 407 -1.12 4.22 -20.75
N SER A 408 -1.51 4.51 -21.97
CA SER A 408 -0.72 4.19 -23.16
C SER A 408 0.57 5.03 -23.18
N ILE A 409 1.55 4.67 -24.00
CA ILE A 409 2.79 5.44 -24.17
C ILE A 409 2.48 6.88 -24.60
N ASP A 410 1.58 7.06 -25.59
CA ASP A 410 1.17 8.38 -26.08
C ASP A 410 0.50 9.23 -24.97
N GLU A 411 -0.27 8.58 -24.09
CA GLU A 411 -0.83 9.27 -22.92
C GLU A 411 0.26 9.69 -21.94
N VAL A 412 1.21 8.82 -21.64
CA VAL A 412 2.35 9.16 -20.78
C VAL A 412 3.08 10.38 -21.36
N GLU A 413 3.42 10.36 -22.65
CA GLU A 413 4.10 11.46 -23.33
C GLU A 413 3.31 12.77 -23.27
N ARG A 414 1.99 12.70 -23.45
CA ARG A 414 1.12 13.87 -23.33
C ARG A 414 1.07 14.43 -21.91
N GLU A 415 0.88 13.56 -20.90
CA GLU A 415 0.82 13.97 -19.49
C GLU A 415 2.16 14.57 -19.02
N LEU A 416 3.28 14.08 -19.53
CA LEU A 416 4.61 14.65 -19.28
C LEU A 416 4.78 16.11 -19.75
N GLN A 417 3.96 16.59 -20.69
CA GLN A 417 4.02 18.00 -21.12
C GLN A 417 3.33 18.96 -20.14
N ARG A 418 2.55 18.45 -19.19
CA ARG A 418 1.82 19.29 -18.24
C ARG A 418 2.78 19.94 -17.23
N PRO A 419 2.64 21.25 -16.96
CA PRO A 419 3.52 21.94 -16.01
C PRO A 419 3.55 21.32 -14.61
N VAL A 420 2.40 20.86 -14.09
CA VAL A 420 2.31 20.20 -12.78
C VAL A 420 3.16 18.92 -12.72
N VAL A 421 3.16 18.14 -13.80
CA VAL A 421 3.95 16.91 -13.89
C VAL A 421 5.44 17.25 -13.97
N GLN A 422 5.84 18.22 -14.79
CA GLN A 422 7.23 18.65 -14.89
C GLN A 422 7.77 19.19 -13.55
N ARG A 423 6.97 19.98 -12.83
CA ARG A 423 7.32 20.47 -11.48
C ARG A 423 7.47 19.31 -10.48
N LEU A 424 6.57 18.31 -10.52
CA LEU A 424 6.68 17.12 -9.69
C LEU A 424 7.95 16.33 -9.99
N LEU A 425 8.30 16.10 -11.26
CA LEU A 425 9.54 15.44 -11.64
C LEU A 425 10.78 16.21 -11.16
N GLY A 426 10.73 17.53 -11.20
CA GLY A 426 11.77 18.41 -10.61
C GLY A 426 11.90 18.21 -9.11
N LEU A 427 10.79 18.11 -8.37
CA LEU A 427 10.79 17.84 -6.93
C LEU A 427 11.35 16.45 -6.59
N ILE A 428 11.03 15.42 -7.41
CA ILE A 428 11.59 14.07 -7.22
C ILE A 428 13.12 14.09 -7.40
N ARG A 429 13.62 14.76 -8.45
CA ARG A 429 15.06 14.91 -8.64
C ARG A 429 15.70 15.62 -7.46
N PHE A 430 15.16 16.76 -7.04
CA PHE A 430 15.65 17.50 -5.89
C PHE A 430 15.71 16.61 -4.63
N ARG A 431 14.65 15.82 -4.36
CA ARG A 431 14.57 14.89 -3.21
C ARG A 431 15.64 13.81 -3.25
N ASN A 432 15.99 13.31 -4.44
CA ASN A 432 16.95 12.23 -4.61
C ASN A 432 18.39 12.73 -4.61
N GLU A 433 18.65 13.92 -5.17
CA GLU A 433 20.00 14.40 -5.46
C GLU A 433 20.55 15.31 -4.36
N TYR A 434 19.68 15.92 -3.55
CA TYR A 434 20.12 16.89 -2.55
C TYR A 434 20.51 16.21 -1.22
N ASP A 435 21.78 16.23 -0.89
CA ASP A 435 22.40 15.52 0.24
C ASP A 435 21.76 15.77 1.62
N ALA A 436 21.10 16.91 1.83
CA ALA A 436 20.51 17.25 3.13
C ALA A 436 19.51 16.19 3.62
N PHE A 437 18.81 15.49 2.72
CA PHE A 437 17.81 14.47 3.09
C PHE A 437 18.39 13.22 3.76
N ASP A 438 19.71 13.05 3.76
CA ASP A 438 20.40 12.02 4.55
C ASP A 438 20.91 12.54 5.91
N GLY A 439 20.48 13.73 6.30
CA GLY A 439 20.91 14.42 7.50
C GLY A 439 19.85 14.47 8.62
N ALA A 440 19.89 15.56 9.37
CA ALA A 440 18.98 15.81 10.49
C ALA A 440 17.70 16.52 10.03
N PHE A 441 16.56 15.98 10.42
CA PHE A 441 15.23 16.55 10.19
C PHE A 441 14.79 17.42 11.36
N GLN A 442 14.15 18.54 11.08
CA GLN A 442 13.55 19.42 12.10
C GLN A 442 12.19 19.94 11.65
N ILE A 443 11.25 19.97 12.58
CA ILE A 443 9.98 20.69 12.47
C ILE A 443 10.20 22.03 13.17
N ARG A 444 10.06 23.13 12.43
CA ARG A 444 10.27 24.49 12.95
C ARG A 444 8.96 25.07 13.49
N ASP A 445 9.06 25.91 14.50
CA ASP A 445 7.92 26.65 15.00
C ASP A 445 7.33 27.54 13.92
N SER A 446 6.00 27.49 13.82
CA SER A 446 5.22 28.27 12.84
C SER A 446 3.79 28.41 13.30
N GLU A 447 3.05 29.36 12.69
CA GLU A 447 1.62 29.49 12.88
C GLU A 447 0.88 28.20 12.47
N ASP A 448 -0.29 27.95 13.00
CA ASP A 448 -1.09 26.75 12.67
C ASP A 448 -1.43 26.63 11.18
N SER A 449 -1.51 27.78 10.47
CA SER A 449 -1.73 27.80 9.02
C SER A 449 -0.47 27.54 8.18
N VAL A 450 0.69 27.34 8.80
CA VAL A 450 1.97 27.16 8.11
C VAL A 450 2.66 25.89 8.62
N LEU A 451 3.19 25.09 7.69
CA LEU A 451 4.12 24.01 7.99
C LEU A 451 5.52 24.45 7.58
N ASP A 452 6.50 24.22 8.46
CA ASP A 452 7.88 24.64 8.25
C ASP A 452 8.80 23.47 8.63
N LEU A 453 9.40 22.84 7.63
CA LEU A 453 10.25 21.67 7.75
C LEU A 453 11.65 21.96 7.25
N SER A 454 12.68 21.41 7.88
CA SER A 454 14.04 21.56 7.40
C SER A 454 14.86 20.29 7.54
N TRP A 455 15.83 20.15 6.64
CA TRP A 455 16.86 19.12 6.64
C TRP A 455 18.23 19.74 6.58
N GLU A 456 19.19 19.12 7.27
CA GLU A 456 20.57 19.59 7.33
C GLU A 456 21.56 18.42 7.36
N ARG A 457 22.57 18.48 6.49
CA ARG A 457 23.72 17.57 6.46
C ARG A 457 24.98 18.35 6.08
N GLY A 458 25.83 18.59 7.05
CA GLY A 458 27.06 19.36 6.83
C GLY A 458 26.77 20.78 6.32
N ARG A 459 27.11 21.10 5.08
CA ARG A 459 26.83 22.40 4.44
C ARG A 459 25.51 22.43 3.68
N SER A 460 24.96 21.26 3.36
CA SER A 460 23.70 21.15 2.63
C SER A 460 22.54 21.36 3.58
N GLN A 461 21.73 22.38 3.31
CA GLN A 461 20.53 22.70 4.10
C GLN A 461 19.38 23.00 3.16
N CYS A 462 18.21 22.45 3.45
CA CYS A 462 16.98 22.83 2.76
C CYS A 462 15.82 22.99 3.73
N ARG A 463 14.89 23.87 3.37
CA ARG A 463 13.73 24.22 4.17
C ARG A 463 12.51 24.29 3.27
N LEU A 464 11.45 23.57 3.66
CA LEU A 464 10.14 23.66 3.03
C LEU A 464 9.24 24.52 3.91
N ARG A 465 8.59 25.51 3.33
CA ARG A 465 7.52 26.28 3.98
C ARG A 465 6.25 26.15 3.14
N VAL A 466 5.15 25.71 3.76
CA VAL A 466 3.82 25.57 3.14
C VAL A 466 2.84 26.46 3.88
N ASP A 467 2.15 27.36 3.17
CA ASP A 467 1.04 28.14 3.70
C ASP A 467 -0.29 27.51 3.24
N PHE A 468 -1.00 26.86 4.16
CA PHE A 468 -2.27 26.17 3.89
C PHE A 468 -3.42 27.10 3.54
N ARG A 469 -3.32 28.41 3.79
CA ARG A 469 -4.35 29.39 3.40
C ARG A 469 -4.33 29.65 1.88
N THR A 470 -3.16 29.58 1.28
CA THR A 470 -2.90 29.91 -0.12
C THR A 470 -2.51 28.72 -0.98
N ASP A 471 -2.31 27.54 -0.38
CA ASP A 471 -1.76 26.33 -0.99
C ASP A 471 -0.34 26.54 -1.59
N LYS A 472 0.35 27.59 -1.21
CA LYS A 472 1.69 27.91 -1.72
C LYS A 472 2.77 27.21 -0.90
N ALA A 473 3.70 26.60 -1.61
CA ALA A 473 4.89 26.00 -1.03
C ALA A 473 6.16 26.57 -1.63
N MET A 474 7.18 26.72 -0.79
CA MET A 474 8.49 27.24 -1.17
C MET A 474 9.58 26.38 -0.54
N ILE A 475 10.50 25.92 -1.35
CA ILE A 475 11.72 25.27 -0.89
C ILE A 475 12.85 26.30 -0.98
N ARG A 476 13.55 26.54 0.12
CA ARG A 476 14.82 27.28 0.15
C ARG A 476 15.94 26.31 0.46
N TYR A 477 17.00 26.34 -0.35
CA TYR A 477 18.17 25.46 -0.17
C TYR A 477 19.46 26.20 -0.43
N ALA A 478 20.59 25.66 0.05
CA ALA A 478 21.91 26.15 -0.26
C ALA A 478 22.43 25.48 -1.54
N ASP A 479 22.90 26.26 -2.51
CA ASP A 479 23.59 25.72 -3.69
C ASP A 479 25.04 25.26 -3.35
N ASP A 480 25.77 24.78 -4.33
CA ASP A 480 27.13 24.27 -4.16
C ASP A 480 28.11 25.32 -3.59
N ASP A 481 27.85 26.60 -3.83
CA ASP A 481 28.59 27.73 -3.28
C ASP A 481 28.10 28.15 -1.88
N GLY A 482 27.06 27.52 -1.35
CA GLY A 482 26.39 27.84 -0.08
C GLY A 482 25.47 29.06 -0.17
N LYS A 483 25.11 29.53 -1.37
CA LYS A 483 24.18 30.64 -1.54
C LYS A 483 22.74 30.14 -1.46
N PRO A 484 21.83 30.90 -0.82
CA PRO A 484 20.41 30.52 -0.75
C PRO A 484 19.74 30.65 -2.12
N VAL A 485 19.04 29.59 -2.52
CA VAL A 485 18.22 29.52 -3.73
C VAL A 485 16.78 29.24 -3.30
N ASP A 486 15.82 29.94 -3.89
CA ASP A 486 14.40 29.72 -3.70
C ASP A 486 13.83 28.94 -4.90
N LEU A 487 13.23 27.79 -4.62
CA LEU A 487 12.56 26.94 -5.58
C LEU A 487 11.05 26.94 -5.26
N PRO A 488 10.22 27.65 -6.04
CA PRO A 488 8.77 27.57 -5.93
C PRO A 488 8.29 26.15 -6.28
N VAL A 489 7.44 25.61 -5.40
CA VAL A 489 6.87 24.28 -5.56
C VAL A 489 5.56 24.34 -6.32
#